data_1a3905dc1aef8b91c443e0f3ae1c905e
#
_entry.id   1a3905dc1aef8b91c443e0f3ae1c905e
#
_cell.length_a   1.000
_cell.length_b   1.000
_cell.length_c   1.000
_cell.angle_alpha   90.00
_cell.angle_beta   90.00
_cell.angle_gamma   90.00
#
_symmetry.space_group_name_H-M   'P 1'
#
loop_
_entity.id
_entity.type
_entity.pdbx_description
1 polymer ?
#
loop_
_entity_poly.entity_id
_entity_poly.type
_entity_poly.pdbx_seq_one_letter_code
_entity_poly.pdbx_strand_id
1 'polypeptide(L)'
;MANGFIDKARITVRAGNGGNGAVAFHREKYIAAGGPDGGDGGDGGSIIVRVDDNMSTLMDFRYKRKYVAANGVDGQGGRKSGKDGQSLTIRVPRGTVVRDAETGEIIKDMSDDQPFVLCKGGRGGWGNQHFATPTRQVPRFAKAGLPGESHDVVLELKLLAD
;
A
#
# COMPACT_ATOMS: atom_id res chain seq x y z
N MET A 1 -12.88 -25.51 -32.91
CA MET A 1 -12.09 -25.26 -31.73
C MET A 1 -12.01 -23.77 -31.47
N ALA A 2 -12.49 -23.36 -30.36
CA ALA A 2 -12.41 -21.94 -30.05
C ALA A 2 -10.95 -21.57 -29.75
N ASN A 3 -10.39 -20.78 -30.61
CA ASN A 3 -9.05 -20.28 -30.40
C ASN A 3 -9.13 -18.93 -29.74
N GLY A 4 -9.02 -18.97 -28.42
CA GLY A 4 -8.86 -17.72 -27.69
C GLY A 4 -7.43 -17.20 -27.84
N PHE A 5 -7.31 -15.93 -28.05
CA PHE A 5 -6.05 -15.26 -27.85
C PHE A 5 -5.90 -14.93 -26.39
N ILE A 6 -4.67 -15.06 -25.88
CA ILE A 6 -4.36 -14.66 -24.52
C ILE A 6 -3.60 -13.35 -24.62
N ASP A 7 -4.19 -12.32 -24.06
CA ASP A 7 -3.51 -11.04 -23.87
C ASP A 7 -2.79 -11.12 -22.52
N LYS A 8 -1.50 -10.77 -22.51
CA LYS A 8 -0.67 -10.83 -21.31
C LYS A 8 0.09 -9.54 -21.13
N ALA A 9 0.21 -9.12 -19.88
CA ALA A 9 1.07 -7.99 -19.53
C ALA A 9 1.72 -8.26 -18.19
N ARG A 10 3.03 -8.03 -18.10
CA ARG A 10 3.76 -8.12 -16.83
C ARG A 10 3.91 -6.74 -16.25
N ILE A 11 3.52 -6.58 -14.99
CA ILE A 11 3.64 -5.32 -14.27
C ILE A 11 4.28 -5.55 -12.90
N THR A 12 4.89 -4.50 -12.38
CA THR A 12 5.41 -4.46 -11.02
C THR A 12 4.50 -3.55 -10.20
N VAL A 13 4.02 -4.05 -9.07
CA VAL A 13 3.15 -3.29 -8.17
C VAL A 13 3.81 -3.19 -6.80
N ARG A 14 3.74 -2.00 -6.22
CA ARG A 14 4.36 -1.74 -4.92
C ARG A 14 3.42 -0.87 -4.08
N ALA A 15 3.01 -1.40 -2.93
CA ALA A 15 2.28 -0.62 -1.95
C ALA A 15 3.22 0.37 -1.27
N GLY A 16 2.65 1.41 -0.67
CA GLY A 16 3.41 2.40 0.07
C GLY A 16 3.92 1.86 1.40
N ASN A 17 5.04 2.40 1.86
CA ASN A 17 5.58 2.09 3.17
C ASN A 17 4.84 2.88 4.23
N GLY A 18 4.77 2.34 5.45
CA GLY A 18 4.30 3.09 6.59
C GLY A 18 5.26 4.21 6.96
N GLY A 19 4.73 5.33 7.42
CA GLY A 19 5.55 6.41 7.96
C GLY A 19 6.12 6.05 9.32
N ASN A 20 7.20 6.72 9.72
CA ASN A 20 7.83 6.50 11.00
C ASN A 20 7.08 7.22 12.11
N GLY A 21 7.06 6.62 13.30
CA GLY A 21 6.65 7.31 14.50
C GLY A 21 7.64 8.39 14.87
N ALA A 22 7.16 9.45 15.50
CA ALA A 22 7.99 10.56 15.93
C ALA A 22 8.50 10.38 17.36
N VAL A 23 9.70 10.90 17.64
CA VAL A 23 10.20 11.10 18.99
C VAL A 23 10.08 12.59 19.28
N ALA A 24 9.16 12.98 20.15
CA ALA A 24 8.95 14.37 20.52
C ALA A 24 8.47 14.45 21.98
N PHE A 25 8.64 15.62 22.57
CA PHE A 25 8.23 15.88 23.96
C PHE A 25 7.47 17.18 23.98
N HIS A 26 6.39 17.19 24.78
CA HIS A 26 5.59 18.38 24.93
C HIS A 26 6.43 19.52 25.52
N ARG A 27 6.34 20.70 24.91
CA ARG A 27 7.08 21.88 25.36
C ARG A 27 6.12 23.06 25.51
N GLU A 28 6.21 23.72 26.64
CA GLU A 28 5.50 24.96 26.87
C GLU A 28 6.51 26.03 27.28
N LYS A 29 6.07 27.30 27.21
CA LYS A 29 6.94 28.44 27.38
C LYS A 29 7.78 28.43 28.67
N TYR A 30 7.24 27.93 29.76
CA TYR A 30 7.90 27.91 31.07
C TYR A 30 8.12 26.50 31.63
N ILE A 31 7.92 25.48 30.78
CA ILE A 31 8.12 24.09 31.17
C ILE A 31 9.26 23.50 30.34
N ALA A 32 10.32 23.09 31.04
CA ALA A 32 11.53 22.63 30.36
C ALA A 32 11.37 21.33 29.58
N ALA A 33 10.57 20.40 30.08
CA ALA A 33 10.25 19.15 29.39
C ALA A 33 8.92 18.62 29.87
N GLY A 34 8.04 18.31 28.91
CA GLY A 34 6.78 17.63 29.17
C GLY A 34 6.87 16.16 28.83
N GLY A 35 5.72 15.48 28.86
CA GLY A 35 5.62 14.08 28.49
C GLY A 35 5.86 13.84 27.00
N PRO A 36 6.03 12.57 26.59
CA PRO A 36 6.22 12.23 25.19
C PRO A 36 4.96 12.53 24.39
N ASP A 37 5.14 13.21 23.27
CA ASP A 37 4.02 13.60 22.39
C ASP A 37 4.30 13.32 20.92
N GLY A 38 5.21 12.41 20.62
CA GLY A 38 5.45 11.98 19.26
C GLY A 38 4.25 11.24 18.69
N GLY A 39 3.75 11.70 17.54
CA GLY A 39 2.64 11.08 16.85
C GLY A 39 3.06 9.87 16.02
N ASP A 40 2.09 9.09 15.60
CA ASP A 40 2.31 7.89 14.80
C ASP A 40 2.55 8.24 13.34
N GLY A 41 3.32 7.40 12.64
CA GLY A 41 3.36 7.45 11.19
C GLY A 41 2.04 6.98 10.59
N GLY A 42 1.70 7.51 9.43
CA GLY A 42 0.55 7.06 8.67
C GLY A 42 0.83 5.72 7.99
N ASP A 43 -0.23 5.01 7.61
CA ASP A 43 -0.09 3.77 6.87
C ASP A 43 0.22 4.07 5.39
N GLY A 44 0.97 3.18 4.74
CA GLY A 44 1.17 3.26 3.30
C GLY A 44 -0.10 2.91 2.54
N GLY A 45 -0.26 3.46 1.34
CA GLY A 45 -1.36 3.14 0.46
C GLY A 45 -1.23 1.72 -0.10
N SER A 46 -2.36 1.10 -0.41
CA SER A 46 -2.42 -0.24 -0.97
C SER A 46 -2.59 -0.18 -2.49
N ILE A 47 -2.25 -1.29 -3.16
CA ILE A 47 -2.57 -1.49 -4.57
C ILE A 47 -3.86 -2.33 -4.63
N ILE A 48 -4.87 -1.77 -5.24
CA ILE A 48 -6.20 -2.38 -5.34
C ILE A 48 -6.48 -2.65 -6.81
N VAL A 49 -6.94 -3.85 -7.12
CA VAL A 49 -7.36 -4.22 -8.48
C VAL A 49 -8.88 -4.25 -8.53
N ARG A 50 -9.45 -3.68 -9.56
CA ARG A 50 -10.89 -3.59 -9.73
C ARG A 50 -11.28 -3.84 -11.19
N VAL A 51 -12.40 -4.52 -11.39
CA VAL A 51 -12.94 -4.75 -12.73
C VAL A 51 -13.53 -3.46 -13.28
N ASP A 52 -13.24 -3.18 -14.54
CA ASP A 52 -13.85 -2.09 -15.31
C ASP A 52 -14.39 -2.67 -16.61
N ASP A 53 -15.73 -2.73 -16.71
CA ASP A 53 -16.40 -3.32 -17.88
C ASP A 53 -16.26 -2.49 -19.15
N ASN A 54 -15.75 -1.26 -19.04
CA ASN A 54 -15.44 -0.45 -20.20
C ASN A 54 -14.07 -0.79 -20.83
N MET A 55 -13.31 -1.65 -20.17
CA MET A 55 -12.01 -2.12 -20.68
C MET A 55 -12.18 -3.49 -21.33
N SER A 56 -11.55 -3.68 -22.48
CA SER A 56 -11.59 -4.94 -23.22
C SER A 56 -10.23 -5.54 -23.49
N THR A 57 -9.14 -4.81 -23.21
CA THR A 57 -7.76 -5.27 -23.44
C THR A 57 -6.86 -4.88 -22.30
N LEU A 58 -5.67 -5.50 -22.26
CA LEU A 58 -4.61 -5.15 -21.31
C LEU A 58 -3.54 -4.23 -21.95
N MET A 59 -3.88 -3.58 -23.06
CA MET A 59 -2.91 -2.78 -23.83
C MET A 59 -2.23 -1.70 -22.99
N ASP A 60 -2.99 -1.04 -22.11
CA ASP A 60 -2.43 0.05 -21.28
C ASP A 60 -1.29 -0.42 -20.39
N PHE A 61 -1.30 -1.68 -19.99
CA PHE A 61 -0.28 -2.26 -19.13
C PHE A 61 1.02 -2.58 -19.86
N ARG A 62 1.03 -2.47 -21.19
CA ARG A 62 2.24 -2.60 -21.99
C ARG A 62 3.01 -1.28 -22.02
N TYR A 63 2.33 -0.16 -21.79
CA TYR A 63 2.93 1.17 -21.77
C TYR A 63 3.34 1.57 -20.35
N LYS A 64 2.48 1.35 -19.38
CA LYS A 64 2.80 1.61 -17.99
C LYS A 64 2.90 0.27 -17.25
N ARG A 65 4.11 -0.07 -16.80
CA ARG A 65 4.42 -1.36 -16.19
C ARG A 65 4.74 -1.29 -14.71
N LYS A 66 4.79 -0.10 -14.14
CA LYS A 66 5.11 0.09 -12.72
C LYS A 66 4.03 0.92 -12.05
N TYR A 67 3.50 0.38 -10.95
CA TYR A 67 2.44 1.01 -10.18
C TYR A 67 2.86 1.08 -8.73
N VAL A 68 2.92 2.28 -8.17
CA VAL A 68 3.41 2.52 -6.81
C VAL A 68 2.40 3.38 -6.08
N ALA A 69 1.89 2.89 -4.94
CA ALA A 69 1.03 3.68 -4.08
C ALA A 69 1.86 4.58 -3.16
N ALA A 70 1.23 5.58 -2.59
CA ALA A 70 1.91 6.58 -1.78
C ALA A 70 2.32 6.02 -0.41
N ASN A 71 3.46 6.48 0.10
CA ASN A 71 3.90 6.16 1.45
C ASN A 71 3.07 6.92 2.48
N GLY A 72 2.96 6.36 3.68
CA GLY A 72 2.46 7.08 4.83
C GLY A 72 3.43 8.19 5.24
N VAL A 73 2.89 9.25 5.78
CA VAL A 73 3.68 10.40 6.25
C VAL A 73 4.15 10.12 7.67
N ASP A 74 5.37 10.53 7.99
CA ASP A 74 5.92 10.39 9.34
C ASP A 74 5.08 11.18 10.36
N GLY A 75 5.03 10.68 11.57
CA GLY A 75 4.44 11.40 12.69
C GLY A 75 5.23 12.64 13.04
N GLN A 76 4.61 13.54 13.78
CA GLN A 76 5.22 14.79 14.25
C GLN A 76 4.95 14.99 15.73
N GLY A 77 5.60 15.99 16.33
CA GLY A 77 5.32 16.39 17.70
C GLY A 77 3.90 16.92 17.88
N GLY A 78 3.47 17.07 19.11
CA GLY A 78 2.11 17.49 19.42
C GLY A 78 1.08 16.40 19.17
N ARG A 79 1.48 15.14 19.24
CA ARG A 79 0.65 13.95 18.98
C ARG A 79 0.05 13.93 17.59
N LYS A 80 0.69 14.61 16.64
CA LYS A 80 0.19 14.67 15.27
C LYS A 80 0.57 13.40 14.52
N SER A 81 -0.43 12.59 14.17
CA SER A 81 -0.21 11.43 13.31
C SER A 81 0.01 11.88 11.87
N GLY A 82 0.91 11.21 11.18
CA GLY A 82 1.10 11.40 9.77
C GLY A 82 -0.12 10.94 8.98
N LYS A 83 -0.34 11.55 7.83
CA LYS A 83 -1.44 11.14 6.95
C LYS A 83 -1.14 9.78 6.35
N ASP A 84 -2.19 8.98 6.13
CA ASP A 84 -2.07 7.74 5.39
C ASP A 84 -1.77 8.04 3.91
N GLY A 85 -0.98 7.19 3.30
CA GLY A 85 -0.74 7.26 1.87
C GLY A 85 -1.98 6.87 1.08
N GLN A 86 -2.19 7.52 -0.05
CA GLN A 86 -3.33 7.21 -0.89
C GLN A 86 -3.12 5.88 -1.60
N SER A 87 -4.14 5.03 -1.56
CA SER A 87 -4.14 3.76 -2.30
C SER A 87 -4.29 4.02 -3.80
N LEU A 88 -3.74 3.13 -4.59
CA LEU A 88 -3.81 3.19 -6.05
C LEU A 88 -4.69 2.06 -6.56
N THR A 89 -5.71 2.41 -7.34
CA THR A 89 -6.60 1.42 -7.96
C THR A 89 -6.16 1.17 -9.39
N ILE A 90 -5.94 -0.11 -9.71
CA ILE A 90 -5.63 -0.58 -11.05
C ILE A 90 -6.91 -1.20 -11.61
N ARG A 91 -7.36 -0.69 -12.75
CA ARG A 91 -8.57 -1.21 -13.40
C ARG A 91 -8.19 -2.21 -14.47
N VAL A 92 -8.91 -3.33 -14.50
CA VAL A 92 -8.67 -4.41 -15.45
C VAL A 92 -10.00 -4.87 -16.05
N PRO A 93 -9.98 -5.44 -17.26
CA PRO A 93 -11.19 -6.04 -17.82
C PRO A 93 -11.68 -7.21 -16.97
N ARG A 94 -12.99 -7.44 -16.99
CA ARG A 94 -13.58 -8.59 -16.32
C ARG A 94 -13.04 -9.89 -16.91
N GLY A 95 -12.68 -10.81 -16.02
CA GLY A 95 -12.08 -12.08 -16.43
C GLY A 95 -10.55 -12.05 -16.47
N THR A 96 -9.92 -10.91 -16.12
CA THR A 96 -8.47 -10.85 -16.02
C THR A 96 -8.01 -11.71 -14.85
N VAL A 97 -7.03 -12.57 -15.10
CA VAL A 97 -6.39 -13.40 -14.09
C VAL A 97 -5.07 -12.74 -13.70
N VAL A 98 -4.89 -12.55 -12.42
CA VAL A 98 -3.64 -12.03 -11.84
C VAL A 98 -2.82 -13.21 -11.37
N ARG A 99 -1.62 -13.38 -11.94
CA ARG A 99 -0.69 -14.46 -11.58
C ARG A 99 0.58 -13.90 -10.99
N ASP A 100 1.17 -14.65 -10.08
CA ASP A 100 2.53 -14.38 -9.64
C ASP A 100 3.48 -14.59 -10.82
N ALA A 101 4.34 -13.61 -11.10
CA ALA A 101 5.22 -13.68 -12.27
C ALA A 101 6.33 -14.73 -12.12
N GLU A 102 6.71 -15.06 -10.90
CA GLU A 102 7.78 -16.03 -10.63
C GLU A 102 7.26 -17.45 -10.57
N THR A 103 6.17 -17.67 -9.85
CA THR A 103 5.64 -19.04 -9.62
C THR A 103 4.57 -19.45 -10.62
N GLY A 104 3.93 -18.49 -11.29
CA GLY A 104 2.81 -18.74 -12.17
C GLY A 104 1.49 -19.03 -11.46
N GLU A 105 1.48 -19.02 -10.12
CA GLU A 105 0.27 -19.27 -9.36
C GLU A 105 -0.76 -18.16 -9.55
N ILE A 106 -2.02 -18.56 -9.57
CA ILE A 106 -3.12 -17.58 -9.66
C ILE A 106 -3.27 -16.90 -8.30
N ILE A 107 -3.11 -15.58 -8.28
CA ILE A 107 -3.37 -14.77 -7.09
C ILE A 107 -4.85 -14.47 -7.00
N LYS A 108 -5.47 -14.05 -8.10
CA LYS A 108 -6.89 -13.72 -8.12
C LYS A 108 -7.43 -13.76 -9.55
N ASP A 109 -8.64 -14.31 -9.68
CA ASP A 109 -9.44 -14.21 -10.90
C ASP A 109 -10.40 -13.04 -10.72
N MET A 110 -10.23 -11.98 -11.52
CA MET A 110 -11.02 -10.76 -11.43
C MET A 110 -12.33 -10.92 -12.23
N SER A 111 -13.24 -11.71 -11.71
CA SER A 111 -14.50 -12.00 -12.37
C SER A 111 -15.73 -11.39 -11.67
N ASP A 112 -15.54 -10.78 -10.50
CA ASP A 112 -16.63 -10.14 -9.78
C ASP A 112 -16.36 -8.63 -9.59
N ASP A 113 -17.30 -7.93 -8.96
CA ASP A 113 -17.22 -6.48 -8.79
C ASP A 113 -16.49 -6.07 -7.51
N GLN A 114 -16.03 -7.03 -6.72
CA GLN A 114 -15.35 -6.73 -5.47
C GLN A 114 -13.93 -6.24 -5.72
N PRO A 115 -13.52 -5.12 -5.11
CA PRO A 115 -12.12 -4.72 -5.18
C PRO A 115 -11.24 -5.74 -4.47
N PHE A 116 -10.08 -6.00 -5.04
CA PHE A 116 -9.10 -6.93 -4.48
C PHE A 116 -7.83 -6.20 -4.08
N VAL A 117 -7.40 -6.36 -2.83
CA VAL A 117 -6.14 -5.78 -2.37
C VAL A 117 -5.00 -6.69 -2.81
N LEU A 118 -4.28 -6.28 -3.84
CA LEU A 118 -3.15 -7.05 -4.38
C LEU A 118 -1.90 -6.87 -3.53
N CYS A 119 -1.61 -5.64 -3.13
CA CYS A 119 -0.50 -5.32 -2.23
C CYS A 119 -1.03 -4.47 -1.09
N LYS A 120 -0.76 -4.88 0.12
CA LYS A 120 -1.18 -4.14 1.30
C LYS A 120 -0.12 -3.12 1.69
N GLY A 121 -0.54 -1.90 1.98
CA GLY A 121 0.34 -0.85 2.48
C GLY A 121 0.95 -1.21 3.82
N GLY A 122 2.15 -0.71 4.07
CA GLY A 122 2.85 -0.93 5.33
C GLY A 122 2.21 -0.15 6.47
N ARG A 123 2.21 -0.74 7.65
CA ARG A 123 1.66 -0.09 8.84
C ARG A 123 2.58 1.03 9.31
N GLY A 124 2.00 2.17 9.68
CA GLY A 124 2.74 3.26 10.31
C GLY A 124 3.29 2.87 11.68
N GLY A 125 4.44 3.42 12.04
CA GLY A 125 5.10 3.15 13.31
C GLY A 125 4.53 3.99 14.44
N TRP A 126 4.51 3.44 15.64
CA TRP A 126 4.07 4.16 16.82
C TRP A 126 5.05 5.27 17.21
N GLY A 127 4.52 6.47 17.50
CA GLY A 127 5.27 7.54 18.10
C GLY A 127 5.61 7.25 19.56
N ASN A 128 6.55 8.02 20.12
CA ASN A 128 7.03 7.75 21.48
C ASN A 128 5.97 7.95 22.56
N GLN A 129 4.85 8.62 22.26
CA GLN A 129 3.77 8.77 23.21
C GLN A 129 3.20 7.42 23.70
N HIS A 130 3.33 6.36 22.91
CA HIS A 130 2.84 5.03 23.26
C HIS A 130 3.80 4.26 24.18
N PHE A 131 5.00 4.76 24.41
CA PHE A 131 6.03 4.04 25.15
C PHE A 131 6.31 4.61 26.53
N ALA A 132 5.51 5.60 26.99
CA ALA A 132 5.59 6.09 28.34
C ALA A 132 5.00 5.04 29.31
N THR A 133 5.76 4.77 30.38
CA THR A 133 5.30 3.88 31.46
C THR A 133 5.54 4.58 32.79
N PRO A 134 4.96 4.10 33.91
CA PRO A 134 5.25 4.67 35.21
C PRO A 134 6.73 4.71 35.59
N THR A 135 7.53 3.76 35.05
CA THR A 135 8.95 3.69 35.28
C THR A 135 9.78 4.34 34.19
N ARG A 136 9.21 4.60 33.03
CA ARG A 136 9.88 5.24 31.89
C ARG A 136 9.00 6.34 31.33
N GLN A 137 9.26 7.57 31.73
CA GLN A 137 8.45 8.72 31.34
C GLN A 137 9.10 9.57 30.24
N VAL A 138 10.30 9.22 29.82
CA VAL A 138 11.04 9.94 28.79
C VAL A 138 11.52 8.95 27.72
N PRO A 139 10.58 8.29 27.00
CA PRO A 139 11.00 7.35 25.97
C PRO A 139 11.63 8.10 24.78
N ARG A 140 12.85 7.73 24.45
CA ARG A 140 13.62 8.36 23.36
C ARG A 140 13.63 7.53 22.10
N PHE A 141 12.61 6.70 21.92
CA PHE A 141 12.47 5.86 20.74
C PHE A 141 11.05 5.86 20.25
N ALA A 142 10.90 5.58 18.98
CA ALA A 142 9.63 5.34 18.30
C ALA A 142 9.84 4.17 17.35
N LYS A 143 8.77 3.63 16.82
CA LYS A 143 8.87 2.55 15.84
C LYS A 143 8.92 3.10 14.43
N ALA A 144 9.78 2.51 13.61
CA ALA A 144 9.78 2.75 12.18
C ALA A 144 8.50 2.17 11.56
N GLY A 145 8.09 2.77 10.46
CA GLY A 145 7.02 2.19 9.66
C GLY A 145 7.46 0.87 9.02
N LEU A 146 6.50 0.00 8.76
CA LEU A 146 6.75 -1.26 8.09
C LEU A 146 6.73 -1.07 6.56
N PRO A 147 7.51 -1.86 5.82
CA PRO A 147 7.46 -1.79 4.36
C PRO A 147 6.11 -2.27 3.83
N GLY A 148 5.68 -1.69 2.72
CA GLY A 148 4.52 -2.18 1.98
C GLY A 148 4.88 -3.44 1.21
N GLU A 149 3.84 -4.19 0.84
CA GLU A 149 4.02 -5.38 0.00
C GLU A 149 4.34 -4.96 -1.44
N SER A 150 5.04 -5.84 -2.15
CA SER A 150 5.33 -5.65 -3.57
C SER A 150 5.25 -7.00 -4.28
N HIS A 151 4.84 -6.95 -5.55
CA HIS A 151 4.75 -8.13 -6.39
C HIS A 151 5.10 -7.80 -7.83
N ASP A 152 5.73 -8.76 -8.51
CA ASP A 152 5.73 -8.80 -9.96
C ASP A 152 4.62 -9.76 -10.38
N VAL A 153 3.69 -9.28 -11.16
CA VAL A 153 2.54 -10.06 -11.57
C VAL A 153 2.38 -10.07 -13.08
N VAL A 154 1.75 -11.12 -13.58
CA VAL A 154 1.32 -11.21 -14.96
C VAL A 154 -0.20 -11.15 -14.98
N LEU A 155 -0.72 -10.20 -15.75
CA LEU A 155 -2.14 -10.10 -16.03
C LEU A 155 -2.43 -10.89 -17.30
N GLU A 156 -3.44 -11.75 -17.26
CA GLU A 156 -3.85 -12.55 -18.41
C GLU A 156 -5.33 -12.35 -18.68
N LEU A 157 -5.66 -12.12 -19.93
CA LEU A 157 -7.03 -11.99 -20.36
C LEU A 157 -7.23 -12.83 -21.62
N LYS A 158 -8.22 -13.74 -21.56
CA LYS A 158 -8.60 -14.49 -22.74
C LYS A 158 -9.47 -13.62 -23.65
N LEU A 159 -9.02 -13.44 -24.87
CA LEU A 159 -9.79 -12.77 -25.91
C LEU A 159 -10.39 -13.83 -26.81
N LEU A 160 -11.70 -13.82 -26.93
CA LEU A 160 -12.40 -14.75 -27.81
C LEU A 160 -12.30 -14.23 -29.25
N ALA A 161 -11.87 -15.10 -30.17
CA ALA A 161 -11.89 -14.79 -31.57
C ALA A 161 -13.30 -15.03 -32.11
N ASP A 162 -13.81 -14.10 -32.88
CA ASP A 162 -15.08 -14.25 -33.58
C ASP A 162 -14.91 -15.07 -34.85
#